data_1f46f9b63c3ce613714f1955c7b23462
#
_entry.id   1f46f9b63c3ce613714f1955c7b23462
#
_cell.length_a   1.000
_cell.length_b   1.000
_cell.length_c   1.000
_cell.angle_alpha   90.00
_cell.angle_beta   90.00
_cell.angle_gamma   90.00
#
_symmetry.space_group_name_H-M   'P 1'
#
loop_
_entity.id
_entity.type
_entity.pdbx_description
1 polymer ?
#
loop_
_entity_poly.entity_id
_entity_poly.type
_entity_poly.pdbx_seq_one_letter_code
_entity_poly.pdbx_strand_id
1 'polypeptide(L)'
;MKQGRDYVGVGVGAMIFNDRGELLLCKRGQAAKNERGCWECPGGGVEFGETMVSAVIREVQEELGIKIRIQHQLNAIDHLIPADGQHWVTTPFVSRIISGKPSIMEPLKCDEIDWFPLDALPEPLSIATRLNLVDYQAYRKSL
;
A
#
# COMPACT_ATOMS: atom_id res chain seq x y z
N MET A 1 -8.37 1.49 -22.57
CA MET A 1 -8.49 0.38 -21.60
C MET A 1 -7.90 0.78 -20.27
N LYS A 2 -8.54 0.35 -19.18
CA LYS A 2 -8.12 0.73 -17.82
C LYS A 2 -7.51 -0.46 -17.10
N GLN A 3 -6.31 -0.24 -16.57
CA GLN A 3 -5.61 -1.20 -15.74
C GLN A 3 -6.44 -1.58 -14.52
N GLY A 4 -6.53 -2.88 -14.24
CA GLY A 4 -7.29 -3.41 -13.12
C GLY A 4 -8.78 -3.60 -13.40
N ARG A 5 -9.33 -2.99 -14.46
CA ARG A 5 -10.75 -3.11 -14.86
C ARG A 5 -10.93 -3.87 -16.15
N ASP A 6 -10.24 -3.43 -17.21
CA ASP A 6 -10.34 -4.06 -18.54
C ASP A 6 -9.33 -5.17 -18.72
N TYR A 7 -8.27 -5.15 -17.91
CA TYR A 7 -7.25 -6.20 -17.85
C TYR A 7 -6.65 -6.21 -16.44
N VAL A 8 -6.01 -7.31 -16.09
CA VAL A 8 -5.38 -7.46 -14.78
C VAL A 8 -4.32 -6.39 -14.59
N GLY A 9 -4.43 -5.61 -13.51
CA GLY A 9 -3.46 -4.59 -13.19
C GLY A 9 -2.32 -5.14 -12.35
N VAL A 10 -1.16 -4.50 -12.44
CA VAL A 10 -0.02 -4.80 -11.58
C VAL A 10 0.13 -3.66 -10.59
N GLY A 11 0.04 -4.00 -9.30
CA GLY A 11 0.13 -3.03 -8.22
C GLY A 11 1.29 -3.30 -7.30
N VAL A 12 1.66 -2.27 -6.55
CA VAL A 12 2.68 -2.33 -5.49
C VAL A 12 2.18 -1.60 -4.26
N GLY A 13 2.61 -2.05 -3.08
CA GLY A 13 2.28 -1.40 -1.82
C GLY A 13 3.48 -1.35 -0.90
N ALA A 14 3.54 -0.34 -0.06
CA ALA A 14 4.63 -0.17 0.89
C ALA A 14 4.14 -0.40 2.31
N MET A 15 4.70 -1.41 2.97
CA MET A 15 4.51 -1.62 4.41
C MET A 15 5.62 -0.85 5.12
N ILE A 16 5.33 0.40 5.49
CA ILE A 16 6.30 1.31 6.07
C ILE A 16 6.20 1.25 7.60
N PHE A 17 7.29 0.87 8.24
CA PHE A 17 7.37 0.78 9.70
C PHE A 17 8.27 1.86 10.27
N ASN A 18 7.88 2.40 11.43
CA ASN A 18 8.73 3.32 12.20
C ASN A 18 9.56 2.54 13.25
N ASP A 19 10.33 3.26 14.04
CA ASP A 19 11.22 2.65 15.05
C ASP A 19 10.47 1.95 16.19
N ARG A 20 9.17 2.24 16.34
CA ARG A 20 8.29 1.58 17.33
C ARG A 20 7.63 0.33 16.77
N GLY A 21 7.90 -0.02 15.51
CA GLY A 21 7.25 -1.15 14.85
C GLY A 21 5.81 -0.87 14.43
N GLU A 22 5.41 0.40 14.38
CA GLU A 22 4.08 0.80 13.92
C GLU A 22 4.05 0.92 12.40
N LEU A 23 2.90 0.57 11.82
CA LEU A 23 2.64 0.57 10.39
C LEU A 23 1.94 1.86 9.98
N LEU A 24 2.45 2.50 8.91
CA LEU A 24 1.82 3.69 8.33
C LEU A 24 0.67 3.27 7.42
N LEU A 25 -0.53 3.77 7.70
CA LEU A 25 -1.70 3.52 6.88
C LEU A 25 -2.35 4.81 6.43
N CYS A 26 -3.00 4.74 5.26
CA CYS A 26 -3.78 5.83 4.67
C CYS A 26 -5.25 5.42 4.64
N LYS A 27 -6.15 6.32 5.01
CA LYS A 27 -7.60 6.10 4.85
C LYS A 27 -8.02 6.57 3.47
N ARG A 28 -8.53 5.64 2.65
CA ARG A 28 -8.95 5.93 1.29
C ARG A 28 -10.13 6.90 1.25
N GLY A 29 -10.00 7.97 0.48
CA GLY A 29 -11.02 9.00 0.34
C GLY A 29 -12.12 8.63 -0.64
N GLN A 30 -13.09 9.54 -0.80
CA GLN A 30 -14.26 9.33 -1.65
C GLN A 30 -13.91 9.33 -3.15
N ALA A 31 -12.80 9.96 -3.55
CA ALA A 31 -12.33 9.95 -4.92
C ALA A 31 -11.46 8.73 -5.27
N ALA A 32 -11.24 7.82 -4.33
CA ALA A 32 -10.48 6.60 -4.56
C ALA A 32 -11.23 5.69 -5.55
N LYS A 33 -10.47 4.93 -6.35
CA LYS A 33 -11.02 4.07 -7.41
C LYS A 33 -11.77 2.85 -6.86
N ASN A 34 -11.49 2.45 -5.62
CA ASN A 34 -12.10 1.29 -4.98
C ASN A 34 -11.94 1.40 -3.47
N GLU A 35 -12.60 0.51 -2.73
CA GLU A 35 -12.47 0.34 -1.27
C GLU A 35 -12.44 1.67 -0.48
N ARG A 36 -13.33 2.60 -0.83
CA ARG A 36 -13.43 3.91 -0.18
C ARG A 36 -13.67 3.77 1.32
N GLY A 37 -12.96 4.59 2.10
CA GLY A 37 -13.07 4.56 3.56
C GLY A 37 -12.26 3.47 4.25
N CYS A 38 -11.64 2.57 3.50
CA CYS A 38 -10.75 1.55 4.07
C CYS A 38 -9.37 2.13 4.34
N TRP A 39 -8.72 1.60 5.36
CA TRP A 39 -7.33 1.89 5.65
C TRP A 39 -6.43 0.93 4.88
N GLU A 40 -5.37 1.46 4.29
CA GLU A 40 -4.48 0.68 3.44
C GLU A 40 -3.03 1.12 3.55
N CYS A 41 -2.12 0.22 3.13
CA CYS A 41 -0.74 0.59 2.87
C CYS A 41 -0.70 1.48 1.62
N PRO A 42 0.13 2.54 1.61
CA PRO A 42 0.28 3.38 0.42
C PRO A 42 0.86 2.57 -0.74
N GLY A 43 0.48 2.94 -1.95
CA GLY A 43 0.93 2.26 -3.16
C GLY A 43 0.10 2.64 -4.36
N GLY A 44 0.27 1.89 -5.44
CA GLY A 44 -0.47 2.15 -6.67
C GLY A 44 -0.06 1.23 -7.80
N GLY A 45 -0.39 1.62 -9.03
CA GLY A 45 -0.11 0.81 -10.22
C GLY A 45 1.32 0.97 -10.73
N VAL A 46 1.84 -0.11 -11.27
CA VAL A 46 3.12 -0.10 -12.00
C VAL A 46 2.85 0.42 -13.41
N GLU A 47 3.65 1.38 -13.85
CA GLU A 47 3.55 1.94 -15.20
C GLU A 47 4.43 1.15 -16.17
N PHE A 48 4.06 1.18 -17.43
CA PHE A 48 4.84 0.51 -18.48
C PHE A 48 6.30 0.99 -18.48
N GLY A 49 7.22 0.04 -18.47
CA GLY A 49 8.66 0.35 -18.47
C GLY A 49 9.26 0.59 -17.09
N GLU A 50 8.45 0.52 -16.05
CA GLU A 50 8.85 0.77 -14.66
C GLU A 50 9.03 -0.56 -13.91
N THR A 51 10.06 -0.67 -13.07
CA THR A 51 10.19 -1.82 -12.18
C THR A 51 9.23 -1.67 -10.99
N MET A 52 8.91 -2.79 -10.32
CA MET A 52 8.08 -2.73 -9.11
C MET A 52 8.71 -1.86 -8.02
N VAL A 53 10.02 -1.97 -7.81
CA VAL A 53 10.73 -1.17 -6.80
C VAL A 53 10.66 0.32 -7.14
N SER A 54 10.90 0.69 -8.40
CA SER A 54 10.77 2.09 -8.83
C SER A 54 9.34 2.60 -8.66
N ALA A 55 8.36 1.75 -8.97
CA ALA A 55 6.95 2.10 -8.87
C ALA A 55 6.55 2.40 -7.42
N VAL A 56 6.91 1.54 -6.46
CA VAL A 56 6.51 1.74 -5.07
C VAL A 56 7.19 2.96 -4.47
N ILE A 57 8.46 3.21 -4.81
CA ILE A 57 9.17 4.41 -4.35
C ILE A 57 8.51 5.68 -4.90
N ARG A 58 8.15 5.67 -6.20
CA ARG A 58 7.47 6.79 -6.85
C ARG A 58 6.09 7.04 -6.25
N GLU A 59 5.29 5.99 -6.10
CA GLU A 59 3.93 6.11 -5.56
C GLU A 59 3.92 6.67 -4.14
N VAL A 60 4.81 6.20 -3.28
CA VAL A 60 4.91 6.70 -1.91
C VAL A 60 5.34 8.16 -1.89
N GLN A 61 6.25 8.57 -2.76
CA GLN A 61 6.66 9.96 -2.85
C GLN A 61 5.51 10.86 -3.34
N GLU A 62 4.76 10.42 -4.34
CA GLU A 62 3.59 11.15 -4.86
C GLU A 62 2.49 11.29 -3.81
N GLU A 63 2.21 10.23 -3.06
CA GLU A 63 1.11 10.21 -2.10
C GLU A 63 1.45 10.87 -0.76
N LEU A 64 2.68 10.71 -0.28
CA LEU A 64 3.07 11.08 1.08
C LEU A 64 4.26 12.03 1.18
N GLY A 65 4.93 12.34 0.07
CA GLY A 65 6.05 13.28 0.05
C GLY A 65 7.31 12.78 0.74
N ILE A 66 7.48 11.48 0.85
CA ILE A 66 8.62 10.87 1.53
C ILE A 66 9.41 9.95 0.60
N LYS A 67 10.66 9.69 0.96
CA LYS A 67 11.49 8.67 0.32
C LYS A 67 11.63 7.47 1.23
N ILE A 68 11.47 6.29 0.67
CA ILE A 68 11.59 5.03 1.41
C ILE A 68 12.75 4.20 0.89
N ARG A 69 13.25 3.32 1.76
CA ARG A 69 14.20 2.26 1.41
C ARG A 69 13.51 0.93 1.57
N ILE A 70 13.60 0.10 0.54
CA ILE A 70 13.04 -1.25 0.56
C ILE A 70 13.94 -2.16 1.40
N GLN A 71 13.36 -2.87 2.35
CA GLN A 71 14.07 -3.86 3.17
C GLN A 71 13.80 -5.28 2.68
N HIS A 72 12.56 -5.57 2.26
CA HIS A 72 12.18 -6.92 1.86
C HIS A 72 10.94 -6.90 0.97
N GLN A 73 10.95 -7.72 -0.07
CA GLN A 73 9.80 -7.93 -0.94
C GLN A 73 9.02 -9.15 -0.44
N LEU A 74 7.74 -8.97 -0.17
CA LEU A 74 6.85 -10.07 0.17
C LEU A 74 6.25 -10.68 -1.09
N ASN A 75 5.42 -11.71 -0.93
CA ASN A 75 4.81 -12.40 -2.06
C ASN A 75 3.73 -11.55 -2.73
N ALA A 76 3.63 -11.66 -4.05
CA ALA A 76 2.52 -11.08 -4.78
C ALA A 76 1.21 -11.76 -4.33
N ILE A 77 0.14 -10.98 -4.29
CA ILE A 77 -1.19 -11.45 -3.92
C ILE A 77 -2.19 -11.15 -5.03
N ASP A 78 -3.22 -11.98 -5.12
CA ASP A 78 -4.37 -11.72 -5.97
C ASP A 78 -5.33 -10.78 -5.24
N HIS A 79 -5.41 -9.54 -5.72
CA HIS A 79 -6.27 -8.52 -5.13
C HIS A 79 -7.54 -8.41 -5.99
N LEU A 80 -8.53 -9.20 -5.64
CA LEU A 80 -9.82 -9.22 -6.33
C LEU A 80 -10.80 -8.32 -5.59
N ILE A 81 -11.41 -7.38 -6.31
CA ILE A 81 -12.39 -6.44 -5.75
C ILE A 81 -13.68 -6.57 -6.56
N PRO A 82 -14.49 -7.62 -6.32
CA PRO A 82 -15.69 -7.87 -7.13
C PRO A 82 -16.71 -6.73 -7.10
N ALA A 83 -16.87 -6.07 -5.95
CA ALA A 83 -17.80 -4.97 -5.79
C ALA A 83 -17.48 -3.79 -6.72
N ASP A 84 -16.20 -3.59 -7.06
CA ASP A 84 -15.74 -2.51 -7.93
C ASP A 84 -15.32 -3.00 -9.31
N GLY A 85 -15.50 -4.30 -9.60
CA GLY A 85 -15.15 -4.89 -10.90
C GLY A 85 -13.67 -4.80 -11.22
N GLN A 86 -12.81 -4.99 -10.23
CA GLN A 86 -11.36 -4.85 -10.41
C GLN A 86 -10.60 -6.12 -10.04
N HIS A 87 -9.50 -6.34 -10.76
CA HIS A 87 -8.55 -7.43 -10.50
C HIS A 87 -7.12 -6.89 -10.63
N TRP A 88 -6.38 -6.95 -9.53
CA TRP A 88 -4.98 -6.53 -9.45
C TRP A 88 -4.12 -7.68 -8.93
N VAL A 89 -2.87 -7.73 -9.39
CA VAL A 89 -1.82 -8.55 -8.77
C VAL A 89 -0.89 -7.58 -8.08
N THR A 90 -0.82 -7.62 -6.75
CA THR A 90 -0.14 -6.61 -5.94
C THR A 90 0.99 -7.23 -5.14
N THR A 91 2.17 -6.59 -5.18
CA THR A 91 3.33 -7.01 -4.41
C THR A 91 3.62 -5.99 -3.31
N PRO A 92 3.65 -6.41 -2.03
CA PRO A 92 4.00 -5.52 -0.92
C PRO A 92 5.50 -5.51 -0.64
N PHE A 93 5.99 -4.37 -0.16
CA PHE A 93 7.40 -4.16 0.17
C PHE A 93 7.54 -3.63 1.59
N VAL A 94 8.22 -4.38 2.44
CA VAL A 94 8.58 -3.92 3.78
C VAL A 94 9.64 -2.83 3.64
N SER A 95 9.41 -1.67 4.25
CA SER A 95 10.15 -0.44 3.97
C SER A 95 10.34 0.42 5.20
N ARG A 96 11.31 1.35 5.11
CA ARG A 96 11.58 2.38 6.12
C ARG A 96 11.70 3.72 5.44
N ILE A 97 11.33 4.80 6.14
CA ILE A 97 11.53 6.17 5.65
C ILE A 97 13.01 6.53 5.79
N ILE A 98 13.60 7.04 4.71
CA ILE A 98 14.97 7.56 4.73
C ILE A 98 15.02 9.08 4.60
N SER A 99 13.94 9.73 4.17
CA SER A 99 13.88 11.18 4.02
C SER A 99 12.44 11.66 4.04
N GLY A 100 12.21 12.76 4.74
CA GLY A 100 10.92 13.45 4.79
C GLY A 100 10.02 12.98 5.93
N LYS A 101 8.94 13.74 6.13
CA LYS A 101 7.88 13.43 7.09
C LYS A 101 6.59 13.18 6.30
N PRO A 102 5.86 12.08 6.56
CA PRO A 102 4.65 11.79 5.81
C PRO A 102 3.62 12.92 5.91
N SER A 103 3.06 13.29 4.78
CA SER A 103 1.95 14.25 4.70
C SER A 103 1.04 13.84 3.55
N ILE A 104 -0.22 14.25 3.61
CA ILE A 104 -1.18 13.94 2.56
C ILE A 104 -0.92 14.88 1.38
N MET A 105 -0.42 14.33 0.27
CA MET A 105 -0.15 15.08 -0.95
C MET A 105 -1.33 15.05 -1.92
N GLU A 106 -2.21 14.05 -1.80
CA GLU A 106 -3.37 13.87 -2.68
C GLU A 106 -4.66 13.78 -1.84
N PRO A 107 -5.16 14.93 -1.32
CA PRO A 107 -6.26 14.92 -0.35
C PRO A 107 -7.58 14.38 -0.89
N LEU A 108 -7.79 14.36 -2.21
CA LEU A 108 -9.00 13.75 -2.79
C LEU A 108 -8.97 12.22 -2.71
N LYS A 109 -7.79 11.63 -2.64
CA LYS A 109 -7.62 10.16 -2.59
C LYS A 109 -7.37 9.62 -1.19
N CYS A 110 -6.91 10.48 -0.28
CA CYS A 110 -6.54 10.08 1.08
C CYS A 110 -7.07 11.09 2.08
N ASP A 111 -7.91 10.62 3.01
CA ASP A 111 -8.53 11.47 4.04
C ASP A 111 -7.66 11.64 5.28
N GLU A 112 -6.95 10.58 5.67
CA GLU A 112 -6.13 10.55 6.89
C GLU A 112 -4.92 9.66 6.70
N ILE A 113 -3.84 9.97 7.43
CA ILE A 113 -2.70 9.06 7.59
C ILE A 113 -2.38 8.98 9.09
N ASP A 114 -1.97 7.80 9.54
CA ASP A 114 -1.50 7.63 10.91
C ASP A 114 -0.66 6.36 11.02
N TRP A 115 0.04 6.26 12.16
CA TRP A 115 0.84 5.11 12.53
C TRP A 115 0.03 4.22 13.48
N PHE A 116 0.02 2.92 13.22
CA PHE A 116 -0.76 1.97 14.03
C PHE A 116 0.10 0.81 14.50
N PRO A 117 0.04 0.48 15.81
CA PRO A 117 0.63 -0.77 16.28
C PRO A 117 -0.08 -1.95 15.61
N LEU A 118 0.64 -3.03 15.35
CA LEU A 118 0.04 -4.20 14.69
C LEU A 118 -1.05 -4.89 15.52
N ASP A 119 -1.07 -4.66 16.83
CA ASP A 119 -2.10 -5.19 17.74
C ASP A 119 -3.28 -4.23 17.94
N ALA A 120 -3.26 -3.07 17.29
CA ALA A 120 -4.31 -2.06 17.39
C ALA A 120 -4.57 -1.38 16.04
N LEU A 121 -4.78 -2.20 14.99
CA LEU A 121 -5.04 -1.71 13.65
C LEU A 121 -6.44 -1.12 13.52
N PRO A 122 -6.61 -0.12 12.64
CA PRO A 122 -7.93 0.48 12.42
C PRO A 122 -8.83 -0.44 11.58
N GLU A 123 -10.11 -0.14 11.51
CA GLU A 123 -11.08 -0.83 10.68
C GLU A 123 -11.89 0.17 9.85
N PRO A 124 -12.33 -0.22 8.64
CA PRO A 124 -11.98 -1.46 7.94
C PRO A 124 -10.62 -1.36 7.25
N LEU A 125 -9.95 -2.49 7.11
CA LEU A 125 -8.73 -2.58 6.31
C LEU A 125 -9.08 -2.98 4.88
N SER A 126 -8.31 -2.50 3.91
CA SER A 126 -8.43 -2.95 2.52
C SER A 126 -8.11 -4.44 2.41
N ILE A 127 -8.63 -5.08 1.35
CA ILE A 127 -8.39 -6.50 1.10
C ILE A 127 -6.89 -6.78 0.98
N ALA A 128 -6.18 -5.98 0.19
CA ALA A 128 -4.74 -6.16 0.00
C ALA A 128 -3.97 -6.01 1.31
N THR A 129 -4.30 -5.02 2.13
CA THR A 129 -3.62 -4.80 3.41
C THR A 129 -3.81 -5.99 4.35
N ARG A 130 -5.01 -6.56 4.42
CA ARG A 130 -5.26 -7.75 5.24
C ARG A 130 -4.41 -8.93 4.80
N LEU A 131 -4.32 -9.17 3.49
CA LEU A 131 -3.52 -10.27 2.95
C LEU A 131 -2.02 -10.02 3.15
N ASN A 132 -1.57 -8.79 2.96
CA ASN A 132 -0.18 -8.40 3.18
C ASN A 132 0.25 -8.62 4.63
N LEU A 133 -0.63 -8.35 5.58
CA LEU A 133 -0.34 -8.54 6.99
C LEU A 133 -0.15 -10.02 7.34
N VAL A 134 -0.90 -10.92 6.73
CA VAL A 134 -0.71 -12.37 6.91
C VAL A 134 0.69 -12.77 6.45
N ASP A 135 1.10 -12.34 5.27
CA ASP A 135 2.43 -12.64 4.73
C ASP A 135 3.55 -12.00 5.57
N TYR A 136 3.31 -10.77 6.03
CA TYR A 136 4.28 -10.08 6.89
C TYR A 136 4.51 -10.82 8.21
N GLN A 137 3.44 -11.32 8.84
CA GLN A 137 3.58 -12.07 10.09
C GLN A 137 4.38 -13.36 9.88
N ALA A 138 4.18 -14.05 8.77
CA ALA A 138 4.95 -15.24 8.42
C ALA A 138 6.44 -14.89 8.20
N TYR A 139 6.72 -13.82 7.48
CA TYR A 139 8.08 -13.32 7.25
C TYR A 139 8.77 -12.97 8.57
N ARG A 140 8.06 -12.23 9.43
CA ARG A 140 8.61 -11.80 10.74
C ARG A 140 8.99 -12.99 11.62
N LYS A 141 8.19 -14.06 11.62
CA LYS A 141 8.48 -15.28 12.38
C LYS A 141 9.70 -16.05 11.85
N SER A 142 10.06 -15.84 10.58
CA SER A 142 11.19 -16.51 9.95
C SER A 142 12.55 -15.85 10.26
N LEU A 143 12.52 -14.65 10.83
CA LEU A 143 13.73 -13.88 11.15
C LEU A 143 14.46 -14.38 12.40
#